data_27cca1486ac108ccfd1aebc41f638d8b
#
_entry.id   27cca1486ac108ccfd1aebc41f638d8b
#
_cell.length_a   1.000
_cell.length_b   1.000
_cell.length_c   1.000
_cell.angle_alpha   90.00
_cell.angle_beta   90.00
_cell.angle_gamma   90.00
#
_symmetry.space_group_name_H-M   'P 1'
#
loop_
_entity.id
_entity.type
_entity.pdbx_description
1 polymer ?
#
loop_
_entity_poly.entity_id
_entity_poly.type
_entity_poly.pdbx_seq_one_letter_code
_entity_poly.pdbx_strand_id
1 'polypeptide(L)' 'MALTLSVDQLNDYIGEEVGISEWLLVDQERINQFAEATGDHQYIHVDSERAAQTPFGSTIAHGFLTMSLMVLMGYE' A
#
# COMPACT_ATOMS: atom_id res chain seq x y z
N MET A 1 -6.80 -0.71 15.76
CA MET A 1 -6.05 0.30 16.53
C MET A 1 -4.69 -0.22 16.91
N ALA A 2 -3.68 0.59 16.76
CA ALA A 2 -2.31 0.18 17.06
C ALA A 2 -1.99 0.39 18.53
N LEU A 3 -1.16 -0.49 19.09
CA LEU A 3 -0.60 -0.35 20.41
C LEU A 3 0.44 0.78 20.41
N THR A 4 0.42 1.62 21.44
CA THR A 4 1.40 2.68 21.59
C THR A 4 2.56 2.17 22.44
N LEU A 5 3.78 2.25 21.90
CA LEU A 5 4.99 1.77 22.54
C LEU A 5 6.05 2.85 22.62
N SER A 6 6.84 2.86 23.68
CA SER A 6 8.08 3.63 23.70
C SER A 6 9.15 2.87 22.92
N VAL A 7 10.22 3.57 22.55
CA VAL A 7 11.35 2.94 21.84
C VAL A 7 11.94 1.78 22.64
N ASP A 8 12.02 1.94 23.96
CA ASP A 8 12.59 0.91 24.83
C ASP A 8 11.75 -0.36 24.89
N GLN A 9 10.46 -0.28 24.58
CA GLN A 9 9.54 -1.41 24.62
C GLN A 9 9.51 -2.21 23.33
N LEU A 10 10.06 -1.70 22.22
CA LEU A 10 9.95 -2.34 20.91
C LEU A 10 10.54 -3.74 20.90
N ASN A 11 11.65 -3.97 21.59
CA ASN A 11 12.30 -5.27 21.62
C ASN A 11 11.43 -6.35 22.28
N ASP A 12 10.56 -5.96 23.22
CA ASP A 12 9.70 -6.90 23.94
C ASP A 12 8.59 -7.44 23.04
N TYR A 13 8.35 -6.79 21.88
CA TYR A 13 7.26 -7.14 20.97
C TYR A 13 7.74 -7.73 19.65
N ILE A 14 9.02 -8.06 19.54
CA ILE A 14 9.54 -8.70 18.33
C ILE A 14 8.80 -10.01 18.09
N GLY A 15 8.24 -10.16 16.88
CA GLY A 15 7.49 -11.36 16.51
C GLY A 15 6.03 -11.35 16.96
N GLU A 16 5.57 -10.30 17.64
CA GLU A 16 4.20 -10.19 18.11
C GLU A 16 3.40 -9.19 17.28
N GLU A 17 2.09 -9.43 17.18
CA GLU A 17 1.17 -8.50 16.56
C GLU A 17 0.86 -7.39 17.57
N VAL A 18 1.23 -6.14 17.21
CA VAL A 18 1.04 -4.99 18.08
C VAL A 18 -0.16 -4.13 17.68
N GLY A 19 -0.82 -4.49 16.59
CA GLY A 19 -2.02 -3.81 16.11
C GLY A 19 -2.45 -4.37 14.78
N ILE A 20 -3.68 -4.07 14.40
CA ILE A 20 -4.23 -4.45 13.11
C ILE A 20 -5.12 -3.30 12.63
N SER A 21 -4.95 -2.89 11.37
CA SER A 21 -5.79 -1.85 10.79
C SER A 21 -7.04 -2.44 10.15
N GLU A 22 -8.00 -1.58 9.82
CA GLU A 22 -9.10 -1.95 8.95
C GLU A 22 -8.57 -2.22 7.53
N TRP A 23 -9.36 -2.94 6.74
CA TRP A 23 -9.05 -3.13 5.33
C TRP A 23 -9.07 -1.80 4.61
N LEU A 24 -8.11 -1.60 3.71
CA LEU A 24 -8.00 -0.41 2.89
C LEU A 24 -8.10 -0.80 1.42
N LEU A 25 -9.10 -0.27 0.73
CA LEU A 25 -9.24 -0.50 -0.71
C LEU A 25 -8.24 0.36 -1.48
N VAL A 26 -7.45 -0.28 -2.32
CA VAL A 26 -6.54 0.42 -3.24
C VAL A 26 -7.16 0.31 -4.63
N ASP A 27 -8.01 1.28 -4.98
CA ASP A 27 -8.71 1.30 -6.26
C ASP A 27 -7.87 1.94 -7.37
N GLN A 28 -8.39 1.89 -8.59
CA GLN A 28 -7.69 2.44 -9.75
C GLN A 28 -7.51 3.96 -9.63
N GLU A 29 -8.47 4.66 -9.03
CA GLU A 29 -8.35 6.09 -8.83
C GLU A 29 -7.16 6.45 -7.96
N ARG A 30 -6.95 5.73 -6.86
CA ARG A 30 -5.81 5.94 -5.97
C ARG A 30 -4.49 5.65 -6.69
N ILE A 31 -4.46 4.59 -7.48
CA ILE A 31 -3.28 4.23 -8.28
C ILE A 31 -2.97 5.34 -9.29
N ASN A 32 -4.00 5.85 -9.97
CA ASN A 32 -3.83 6.94 -10.93
C ASN A 32 -3.31 8.21 -10.25
N GLN A 33 -3.80 8.53 -9.05
CA GLN A 33 -3.33 9.69 -8.30
C GLN A 33 -1.85 9.55 -7.93
N PHE A 34 -1.43 8.36 -7.54
CA PHE A 34 -0.02 8.10 -7.23
C PHE A 34 0.84 8.23 -8.48
N ALA A 35 0.37 7.72 -9.62
CA ALA A 35 1.07 7.85 -10.89
C ALA A 35 1.27 9.33 -11.27
N GLU A 36 0.25 10.15 -11.08
CA GLU A 36 0.34 11.60 -11.33
C GLU A 36 1.32 12.27 -10.38
N ALA A 37 1.27 11.92 -9.09
CA ALA A 37 2.11 12.53 -8.08
C ALA A 37 3.59 12.24 -8.28
N THR A 38 3.92 11.05 -8.80
CA THR A 38 5.30 10.58 -8.91
C THR A 38 5.85 10.59 -10.33
N GLY A 39 4.97 10.72 -11.33
CA GLY A 39 5.36 10.61 -12.73
C GLY A 39 5.51 9.18 -13.23
N ASP A 40 5.15 8.18 -12.42
CA ASP A 40 5.26 6.78 -12.81
C ASP A 40 3.96 6.28 -13.44
N HIS A 41 3.87 6.44 -14.76
CA HIS A 41 2.70 6.05 -15.56
C HIS A 41 2.95 4.76 -16.35
N GLN A 42 3.74 3.85 -15.82
CA GLN A 42 3.98 2.58 -16.49
C GLN A 42 2.64 1.85 -16.70
N TYR A 43 2.47 1.24 -17.86
CA TYR A 43 1.16 0.71 -18.29
C TYR A 43 0.57 -0.33 -17.33
N ILE A 44 1.41 -1.07 -16.62
CA ILE A 44 0.93 -2.09 -15.70
C ILE A 44 0.13 -1.50 -14.53
N HIS A 45 0.26 -0.20 -14.29
CA HIS A 45 -0.47 0.48 -13.23
C HIS A 45 -1.70 1.23 -13.75
N VAL A 46 -1.65 1.76 -14.97
CA VAL A 46 -2.65 2.74 -15.42
C VAL A 46 -3.44 2.34 -16.66
N ASP A 47 -3.00 1.35 -17.43
CA ASP A 47 -3.65 0.92 -18.66
C ASP A 47 -4.25 -0.47 -18.47
N SER A 48 -5.55 -0.52 -18.16
CA SER A 48 -6.21 -1.79 -17.84
C SER A 48 -6.27 -2.74 -19.04
N GLU A 49 -6.37 -2.23 -20.27
CA GLU A 49 -6.43 -3.09 -21.44
C GLU A 49 -5.08 -3.79 -21.70
N ARG A 50 -3.99 -3.05 -21.62
CA ARG A 50 -2.65 -3.63 -21.77
C ARG A 50 -2.29 -4.53 -20.62
N ALA A 51 -2.62 -4.11 -19.39
CA ALA A 51 -2.32 -4.89 -18.20
C ALA A 51 -3.05 -6.23 -18.17
N ALA A 52 -4.26 -6.29 -18.73
CA ALA A 52 -5.02 -7.53 -18.82
C ALA A 52 -4.30 -8.62 -19.62
N GLN A 53 -3.40 -8.24 -20.51
CA GLN A 53 -2.63 -9.18 -21.34
C GLN A 53 -1.32 -9.63 -20.69
N THR A 54 -1.03 -9.12 -19.50
CA THR A 54 0.14 -9.56 -18.71
C THR A 54 -0.23 -10.75 -17.85
N PRO A 55 0.75 -11.45 -17.25
CA PRO A 55 0.46 -12.53 -16.29
C PRO A 55 -0.37 -12.09 -15.09
N PHE A 56 -0.41 -10.78 -14.79
CA PHE A 56 -1.22 -10.24 -13.70
C PHE A 56 -2.72 -10.25 -14.00
N GLY A 57 -3.11 -10.20 -15.28
CA GLY A 57 -4.51 -10.19 -15.71
C GLY A 57 -5.27 -8.89 -15.43
N SER A 58 -4.64 -7.93 -14.81
CA SER A 58 -5.23 -6.63 -14.47
C SER A 58 -4.11 -5.64 -14.13
N THR A 59 -4.47 -4.38 -13.90
CA THR A 59 -3.51 -3.43 -13.35
C THR A 59 -3.13 -3.82 -11.92
N ILE A 60 -1.94 -3.40 -11.53
CA ILE A 60 -1.44 -3.62 -10.17
C ILE A 60 -1.03 -2.28 -9.55
N ALA A 61 -1.08 -2.20 -8.23
CA ALA A 61 -0.63 -1.01 -7.52
C ALA A 61 0.89 -0.90 -7.57
N HIS A 62 1.40 0.34 -7.55
CA HIS A 62 2.83 0.57 -7.39
C HIS A 62 3.27 0.03 -6.04
N GLY A 63 4.44 -0.61 -5.99
CA GLY A 63 4.99 -1.10 -4.72
C GLY A 63 5.17 0.02 -3.71
N PHE A 64 5.66 1.18 -4.16
CA PHE A 64 5.84 2.34 -3.28
C PHE A 64 4.52 2.92 -2.79
N LEU A 65 3.45 2.87 -3.59
CA LEU A 65 2.11 3.24 -3.10
C LEU A 65 1.72 2.35 -1.94
N THR A 66 1.84 1.04 -2.12
CA THR A 66 1.49 0.06 -1.09
C THR A 66 2.28 0.31 0.20
N MET A 67 3.60 0.55 0.09
CA MET A 67 4.43 0.86 1.25
C MET A 67 4.02 2.15 1.93
N SER A 68 3.69 3.19 1.16
CA SER A 68 3.32 4.49 1.73
C SER A 68 2.01 4.43 2.51
N LEU A 69 1.11 3.52 2.16
CA LEU A 69 -0.17 3.36 2.86
C LEU A 69 -0.01 2.76 4.25
N MET A 70 1.17 2.21 4.58
CA MET A 70 1.46 1.75 5.94
C MET A 70 1.33 2.90 6.95
N VAL A 71 1.70 4.11 6.54
CA VAL A 71 1.56 5.29 7.42
C VAL A 71 0.09 5.55 7.73
N LEU A 72 -0.77 5.51 6.72
CA LEU A 72 -2.22 5.69 6.92
C LEU A 72 -2.79 4.62 7.83
N MET A 73 -2.43 3.36 7.59
CA MET A 73 -2.90 2.25 8.43
C MET A 73 -2.40 2.36 9.87
N GLY A 74 -1.23 2.95 10.08
CA GLY A 74 -0.66 3.15 11.40
C GLY A 74 -1.41 4.18 12.23
N TYR A 75 -2.22 5.05 11.62
CA TYR A 75 -3.02 6.04 12.33
C TYR A 75 -4.35 5.48 12.85
N GLU A 76 -4.70 4.28 12.47
CA GLU A 76 -5.96 3.65 12.91
C GLU A 76 -5.81 2.85 14.24
#